data_3809437602497f9840098ca84b04f7c4
#
_entry.id   3809437602497f9840098ca84b04f7c4
#
_cell.length_a   1.000
_cell.length_b   1.000
_cell.length_c   1.000
_cell.angle_alpha   90.00
_cell.angle_beta   90.00
_cell.angle_gamma   90.00
#
_symmetry.space_group_name_H-M   'P 1'
#
loop_
_entity.id
_entity.type
_entity.pdbx_description
1 polymer ?
#
loop_
_entity_poly.entity_id
_entity_poly.type
_entity_poly.pdbx_seq_one_letter_code
_entity_poly.pdbx_strand_id
1 'polypeptide(L)'
;MATATTEKKKYTYDDYMKTSDDERYELIEGDLIQLFSPTTKHQRVSGDIMIEVNKFVESRNLGEIFHGPLDVVFDNENVMQPDILFISKERLDIIGEKNIQGAPDLVVEIISESTAYRDLVQKKKLYARFGVKEYWIVIPEESSVDIFTLKDNAFVLHKSYGKEDILQSPLLKKLKIELKKIF
;
A
#
# COMPACT_ATOMS: atom_id res chain seq x y z
N MET A 1 -4.93 -42.99 -11.84
CA MET A 1 -5.26 -41.84 -12.73
C MET A 1 -4.50 -40.64 -12.22
N ALA A 2 -3.51 -40.16 -12.99
CA ALA A 2 -2.79 -38.95 -12.63
C ALA A 2 -3.70 -37.74 -12.94
N THR A 3 -4.09 -37.00 -11.95
CA THR A 3 -4.74 -35.69 -12.11
C THR A 3 -3.72 -34.74 -12.71
N ALA A 4 -3.90 -34.39 -13.99
CA ALA A 4 -3.14 -33.32 -14.61
C ALA A 4 -3.45 -32.03 -13.84
N THR A 5 -2.53 -31.57 -13.04
CA THR A 5 -2.56 -30.20 -12.48
C THR A 5 -2.32 -29.27 -13.66
N THR A 6 -3.37 -28.65 -14.18
CA THR A 6 -3.24 -27.56 -15.15
C THR A 6 -2.48 -26.43 -14.44
N GLU A 7 -1.22 -26.22 -14.81
CA GLU A 7 -0.46 -25.07 -14.34
C GLU A 7 -1.23 -23.80 -14.71
N LYS A 8 -1.59 -22.99 -13.70
CA LYS A 8 -2.26 -21.70 -13.90
C LYS A 8 -1.30 -20.79 -14.67
N LYS A 9 -1.78 -20.19 -15.76
CA LYS A 9 -1.00 -19.22 -16.53
C LYS A 9 -0.55 -18.10 -15.61
N LYS A 10 0.75 -17.80 -15.60
CA LYS A 10 1.31 -16.64 -14.92
C LYS A 10 1.47 -15.49 -15.91
N TYR A 11 1.15 -14.29 -15.46
CA TYR A 11 1.25 -13.06 -16.22
C TYR A 11 2.51 -12.29 -15.81
N THR A 12 3.00 -11.48 -16.73
CA THR A 12 4.17 -10.61 -16.56
C THR A 12 3.77 -9.14 -16.59
N TYR A 13 4.71 -8.24 -16.26
CA TYR A 13 4.52 -6.80 -16.44
C TYR A 13 4.16 -6.43 -17.90
N ASP A 14 4.75 -7.09 -18.89
CA ASP A 14 4.40 -6.90 -20.30
C ASP A 14 2.95 -7.32 -20.62
N ASP A 15 2.42 -8.32 -19.93
CA ASP A 15 1.01 -8.71 -20.06
C ASP A 15 0.10 -7.71 -19.34
N TYR A 16 0.51 -7.23 -18.16
CA TYR A 16 -0.17 -6.19 -17.41
C TYR A 16 -0.33 -4.92 -18.24
N MET A 17 0.72 -4.47 -18.92
CA MET A 17 0.70 -3.27 -19.79
C MET A 17 -0.20 -3.39 -21.02
N LYS A 18 -0.70 -4.59 -21.32
CA LYS A 18 -1.67 -4.84 -22.42
C LYS A 18 -3.12 -4.91 -21.94
N THR A 19 -3.37 -4.75 -20.63
CA THR A 19 -4.73 -4.68 -20.11
C THR A 19 -5.42 -3.40 -20.59
N SER A 20 -6.75 -3.40 -20.60
CA SER A 20 -7.53 -2.23 -21.00
C SER A 20 -7.38 -1.09 -20.00
N ASP A 21 -7.26 0.14 -20.47
CA ASP A 21 -7.27 1.36 -19.64
C ASP A 21 -8.62 1.59 -18.92
N ASP A 22 -9.68 0.91 -19.39
CA ASP A 22 -11.02 1.01 -18.78
C ASP A 22 -11.16 0.15 -17.50
N GLU A 23 -10.21 -0.74 -17.23
CA GLU A 23 -10.22 -1.65 -16.08
C GLU A 23 -8.91 -1.55 -15.30
N ARG A 24 -9.02 -1.55 -13.98
CA ARG A 24 -7.85 -1.51 -13.10
C ARG A 24 -7.49 -2.91 -12.64
N TYR A 25 -6.20 -3.21 -12.67
CA TYR A 25 -5.65 -4.48 -12.21
C TYR A 25 -4.46 -4.26 -11.28
N GLU A 26 -4.19 -5.25 -10.45
CA GLU A 26 -2.89 -5.49 -9.83
C GLU A 26 -2.32 -6.79 -10.37
N LEU A 27 -1.01 -6.89 -10.42
CA LEU A 27 -0.28 -8.12 -10.73
C LEU A 27 0.41 -8.60 -9.44
N ILE A 28 -0.01 -9.73 -8.92
CA ILE A 28 0.48 -10.28 -7.64
C ILE A 28 0.97 -11.71 -7.86
N GLU A 29 2.28 -11.92 -7.75
CA GLU A 29 2.93 -13.21 -8.00
C GLU A 29 2.50 -13.84 -9.35
N GLY A 30 2.37 -13.00 -10.39
CA GLY A 30 1.92 -13.38 -11.72
C GLY A 30 0.42 -13.62 -11.85
N ASP A 31 -0.39 -13.34 -10.86
CA ASP A 31 -1.85 -13.38 -10.94
C ASP A 31 -2.40 -11.98 -11.21
N LEU A 32 -3.18 -11.84 -12.29
CA LEU A 32 -3.86 -10.59 -12.64
C LEU A 32 -5.15 -10.49 -11.83
N ILE A 33 -5.26 -9.45 -11.01
CA ILE A 33 -6.35 -9.27 -10.07
C ILE A 33 -7.07 -7.96 -10.39
N GLN A 34 -8.33 -8.06 -10.80
CA GLN A 34 -9.15 -6.89 -11.10
C GLN A 34 -9.48 -6.12 -9.82
N LEU A 35 -9.37 -4.79 -9.89
CA LEU A 35 -9.75 -3.87 -8.83
C LEU A 35 -11.10 -3.24 -9.11
N PHE A 36 -11.88 -3.04 -8.06
CA PHE A 36 -13.17 -2.36 -8.12
C PHE A 36 -13.10 -0.97 -7.52
N SER A 37 -14.09 -0.14 -7.85
CA SER A 37 -14.17 1.20 -7.27
C SER A 37 -14.34 1.14 -5.74
N PRO A 38 -13.58 1.97 -5.01
CA PRO A 38 -13.69 2.03 -3.56
C PRO A 38 -15.00 2.67 -3.10
N THR A 39 -15.39 2.42 -1.84
CA THR A 39 -16.53 3.07 -1.22
C THR A 39 -16.24 4.54 -0.87
N THR A 40 -17.27 5.34 -0.66
CA THR A 40 -17.12 6.74 -0.20
C THR A 40 -16.44 6.84 1.16
N LYS A 41 -16.65 5.86 2.05
CA LYS A 41 -15.99 5.78 3.36
C LYS A 41 -14.50 5.55 3.21
N HIS A 42 -14.11 4.58 2.35
CA HIS A 42 -12.73 4.32 1.99
C HIS A 42 -12.04 5.59 1.46
N GLN A 43 -12.65 6.27 0.49
CA GLN A 43 -12.09 7.49 -0.12
C GLN A 43 -11.93 8.63 0.89
N ARG A 44 -12.89 8.81 1.81
CA ARG A 44 -12.80 9.82 2.86
C ARG A 44 -11.63 9.55 3.79
N VAL A 45 -11.55 8.34 4.34
CA VAL A 45 -10.47 7.93 5.27
C VAL A 45 -9.11 8.03 4.61
N SER A 46 -8.97 7.56 3.36
CA SER A 46 -7.75 7.67 2.58
C SER A 46 -7.34 9.14 2.37
N GLY A 47 -8.28 9.99 1.96
CA GLY A 47 -8.04 11.43 1.76
C GLY A 47 -7.60 12.14 3.03
N ASP A 48 -8.26 11.88 4.16
CA ASP A 48 -7.93 12.51 5.44
C ASP A 48 -6.54 12.09 5.94
N ILE A 49 -6.18 10.81 5.83
CA ILE A 49 -4.82 10.32 6.16
C ILE A 49 -3.78 10.95 5.22
N MET A 50 -4.06 10.96 3.91
CA MET A 50 -3.17 11.57 2.91
C MET A 50 -2.87 13.03 3.25
N ILE A 51 -3.87 13.83 3.61
CA ILE A 51 -3.73 15.24 3.96
C ILE A 51 -2.80 15.40 5.17
N GLU A 52 -3.00 14.63 6.23
CA GLU A 52 -2.21 14.74 7.47
C GLU A 52 -0.74 14.31 7.25
N VAL A 53 -0.52 13.22 6.50
CA VAL A 53 0.84 12.76 6.19
C VAL A 53 1.54 13.73 5.24
N ASN A 54 0.85 14.22 4.19
CA ASN A 54 1.42 15.16 3.22
C ASN A 54 1.86 16.47 3.88
N LYS A 55 1.01 17.08 4.70
CA LYS A 55 1.37 18.28 5.48
C LYS A 55 2.67 18.10 6.28
N PHE A 56 2.81 16.93 6.90
CA PHE A 56 3.99 16.61 7.69
C PHE A 56 5.24 16.42 6.83
N VAL A 57 5.14 15.64 5.75
CA VAL A 57 6.24 15.35 4.82
C VAL A 57 6.73 16.62 4.16
N GLU A 58 5.81 17.42 3.60
CA GLU A 58 6.12 18.66 2.89
C GLU A 58 6.76 19.71 3.82
N SER A 59 6.16 19.94 5.00
CA SER A 59 6.67 20.94 5.97
C SER A 59 8.09 20.67 6.47
N ARG A 60 8.60 19.45 6.29
CA ARG A 60 9.93 19.00 6.73
C ARG A 60 10.84 18.60 5.59
N ASN A 61 10.36 18.69 4.33
CA ASN A 61 11.10 18.30 3.13
C ASN A 61 11.68 16.88 3.24
N LEU A 62 10.82 15.90 3.66
CA LEU A 62 11.22 14.53 3.92
C LEU A 62 11.23 13.64 2.66
N GLY A 63 10.57 14.04 1.60
CA GLY A 63 10.39 13.27 0.37
C GLY A 63 9.07 13.61 -0.30
N GLU A 64 8.50 12.62 -0.99
CA GLU A 64 7.24 12.77 -1.71
C GLU A 64 6.22 11.71 -1.28
N ILE A 65 4.95 12.10 -1.33
CA ILE A 65 3.83 11.22 -1.03
C ILE A 65 2.89 11.16 -2.23
N PHE A 66 2.38 9.98 -2.53
CA PHE A 66 1.45 9.75 -3.62
C PHE A 66 0.19 9.05 -3.11
N HIS A 67 -0.87 9.26 -3.85
CA HIS A 67 -2.20 8.70 -3.60
C HIS A 67 -2.64 7.87 -4.82
N GLY A 68 -3.21 6.70 -4.57
CA GLY A 68 -3.73 5.85 -5.65
C GLY A 68 -4.83 6.51 -6.50
N PRO A 69 -5.03 6.08 -7.76
CA PRO A 69 -4.33 4.95 -8.39
C PRO A 69 -2.96 5.35 -8.94
N LEU A 70 -1.93 4.64 -8.55
CA LEU A 70 -0.57 4.79 -9.08
C LEU A 70 0.12 3.43 -9.02
N ASP A 71 0.69 3.00 -10.14
CA ASP A 71 1.41 1.74 -10.22
C ASP A 71 2.74 1.80 -9.46
N VAL A 72 2.95 0.81 -8.61
CA VAL A 72 4.26 0.51 -8.02
C VAL A 72 4.73 -0.82 -8.62
N VAL A 73 5.75 -0.75 -9.46
CA VAL A 73 6.37 -1.91 -10.12
C VAL A 73 7.50 -2.43 -9.24
N PHE A 74 7.27 -3.55 -8.59
CA PHE A 74 8.27 -4.17 -7.71
C PHE A 74 9.21 -5.10 -8.48
N ASP A 75 8.65 -5.89 -9.39
CA ASP A 75 9.37 -6.75 -10.34
C ASP A 75 8.45 -7.12 -11.52
N ASN A 76 8.90 -8.05 -12.37
CA ASN A 76 8.17 -8.48 -13.57
C ASN A 76 6.85 -9.24 -13.30
N GLU A 77 6.62 -9.69 -12.07
CA GLU A 77 5.42 -10.44 -11.65
C GLU A 77 4.60 -9.73 -10.57
N ASN A 78 5.04 -8.52 -10.16
CA ASN A 78 4.42 -7.79 -9.06
C ASN A 78 4.29 -6.31 -9.36
N VAL A 79 3.05 -5.87 -9.63
CA VAL A 79 2.63 -4.47 -9.79
C VAL A 79 1.43 -4.24 -8.89
N MET A 80 1.55 -3.35 -7.92
CA MET A 80 0.49 -3.05 -6.96
C MET A 80 0.13 -1.57 -6.97
N GLN A 81 -1.10 -1.24 -6.59
CA GLN A 81 -1.62 0.13 -6.51
C GLN A 81 -2.00 0.45 -5.06
N PRO A 82 -1.04 0.78 -4.20
CA PRO A 82 -1.34 1.17 -2.82
C PRO A 82 -2.24 2.40 -2.75
N ASP A 83 -3.07 2.50 -1.70
CA ASP A 83 -3.92 3.67 -1.51
C ASP A 83 -3.09 4.93 -1.23
N ILE A 84 -2.03 4.83 -0.40
CA ILE A 84 -1.10 5.92 -0.13
C ILE A 84 0.31 5.33 -0.03
N LEU A 85 1.30 6.05 -0.55
CA LEU A 85 2.70 5.67 -0.43
C LEU A 85 3.60 6.90 -0.20
N PHE A 86 4.70 6.68 0.52
CA PHE A 86 5.71 7.70 0.76
C PHE A 86 7.08 7.21 0.31
N ILE A 87 7.82 8.09 -0.36
CA ILE A 87 9.19 7.87 -0.84
C ILE A 87 10.07 8.93 -0.20
N SER A 88 11.08 8.49 0.54
CA SER A 88 12.01 9.41 1.20
C SER A 88 12.88 10.17 0.19
N LYS A 89 13.36 11.33 0.59
CA LYS A 89 14.16 12.24 -0.23
C LYS A 89 15.40 11.58 -0.85
N GLU A 90 15.96 10.60 -0.14
CA GLU A 90 17.15 9.86 -0.58
C GLU A 90 16.84 8.83 -1.67
N ARG A 91 15.56 8.61 -1.99
CA ARG A 91 15.10 7.56 -2.91
C ARG A 91 14.18 8.07 -4.02
N LEU A 92 14.21 9.38 -4.29
CA LEU A 92 13.37 9.99 -5.35
C LEU A 92 13.72 9.48 -6.76
N ASP A 93 14.86 8.84 -6.94
CA ASP A 93 15.30 8.18 -8.17
C ASP A 93 14.40 7.03 -8.63
N ILE A 94 13.60 6.44 -7.72
CA ILE A 94 12.63 5.40 -8.07
C ILE A 94 11.33 5.97 -8.66
N ILE A 95 11.13 7.28 -8.63
CA ILE A 95 9.94 7.94 -9.18
C ILE A 95 10.11 8.09 -10.68
N GLY A 96 9.40 7.27 -11.44
CA GLY A 96 9.31 7.35 -12.89
C GLY A 96 8.24 8.34 -13.36
N GLU A 97 8.17 8.57 -14.66
CA GLU A 97 7.15 9.43 -15.27
C GLU A 97 5.73 8.88 -15.11
N LYS A 98 5.57 7.55 -15.17
CA LYS A 98 4.25 6.88 -15.18
C LYS A 98 3.99 6.00 -13.97
N ASN A 99 5.02 5.59 -13.25
CA ASN A 99 4.93 4.62 -12.15
C ASN A 99 6.11 4.78 -11.20
N ILE A 100 6.03 4.10 -10.07
CA ILE A 100 7.14 3.96 -9.12
C ILE A 100 7.89 2.66 -9.42
N GLN A 101 9.21 2.74 -9.54
CA GLN A 101 10.11 1.62 -9.90
C GLN A 101 10.82 1.10 -8.64
N GLY A 102 10.17 0.20 -7.91
CA GLY A 102 10.68 -0.36 -6.66
C GLY A 102 9.83 -0.04 -5.43
N ALA A 103 10.27 -0.51 -4.26
CA ALA A 103 9.51 -0.41 -3.03
C ALA A 103 9.49 1.01 -2.45
N PRO A 104 8.32 1.61 -2.13
CA PRO A 104 8.22 2.82 -1.31
C PRO A 104 8.76 2.59 0.11
N ASP A 105 9.02 3.67 0.85
CA ASP A 105 9.44 3.56 2.25
C ASP A 105 8.26 3.28 3.19
N LEU A 106 7.09 3.85 2.90
CA LEU A 106 5.82 3.60 3.60
C LEU A 106 4.74 3.25 2.58
N VAL A 107 3.92 2.27 2.93
CA VAL A 107 2.68 1.94 2.24
C VAL A 107 1.53 1.97 3.24
N VAL A 108 0.39 2.54 2.83
CA VAL A 108 -0.87 2.52 3.57
C VAL A 108 -1.93 1.87 2.70
N GLU A 109 -2.62 0.87 3.22
CA GLU A 109 -3.79 0.24 2.60
C GLU A 109 -5.03 0.46 3.46
N ILE A 110 -6.09 0.91 2.83
CA ILE A 110 -7.40 1.11 3.46
C ILE A 110 -8.25 -0.13 3.17
N ILE A 111 -8.47 -0.94 4.18
CA ILE A 111 -9.11 -2.25 4.03
C ILE A 111 -10.59 -2.11 3.72
N SER A 112 -11.04 -2.89 2.74
CA SER A 112 -12.46 -3.17 2.48
C SER A 112 -12.72 -4.67 2.65
N GLU A 113 -13.99 -5.07 2.80
CA GLU A 113 -14.33 -6.49 2.91
C GLU A 113 -13.82 -7.33 1.73
N SER A 114 -13.85 -6.75 0.51
CA SER A 114 -13.43 -7.43 -0.72
C SER A 114 -11.92 -7.58 -0.86
N THR A 115 -11.12 -6.76 -0.18
CA THR A 115 -9.65 -6.76 -0.29
C THR A 115 -8.95 -7.34 0.94
N ALA A 116 -9.67 -7.53 2.05
CA ALA A 116 -9.11 -7.84 3.36
C ALA A 116 -8.07 -8.98 3.35
N TYR A 117 -8.38 -10.14 2.77
CA TYR A 117 -7.42 -11.25 2.73
C TYR A 117 -6.14 -10.88 1.97
N ARG A 118 -6.27 -10.21 0.84
CA ARG A 118 -5.14 -9.80 -0.01
C ARG A 118 -4.23 -8.82 0.73
N ASP A 119 -4.80 -7.77 1.32
CA ASP A 119 -4.03 -6.70 1.97
C ASP A 119 -3.41 -7.18 3.29
N LEU A 120 -4.17 -7.94 4.08
CA LEU A 120 -3.71 -8.46 5.37
C LEU A 120 -2.68 -9.59 5.25
N VAL A 121 -2.69 -10.36 4.17
CA VAL A 121 -1.87 -11.57 4.04
C VAL A 121 -0.92 -11.50 2.85
N GLN A 122 -1.43 -11.35 1.63
CA GLN A 122 -0.62 -11.46 0.41
C GLN A 122 0.27 -10.22 0.23
N LYS A 123 -0.31 -9.01 0.16
CA LYS A 123 0.44 -7.77 -0.01
C LYS A 123 1.39 -7.52 1.16
N LYS A 124 0.95 -7.76 2.39
CA LYS A 124 1.81 -7.64 3.57
C LYS A 124 3.11 -8.46 3.44
N LYS A 125 3.01 -9.72 2.99
CA LYS A 125 4.17 -10.58 2.76
C LYS A 125 5.06 -10.05 1.64
N LEU A 126 4.45 -9.58 0.55
CA LEU A 126 5.18 -9.04 -0.61
C LEU A 126 5.88 -7.71 -0.28
N TYR A 127 5.19 -6.77 0.36
CA TYR A 127 5.79 -5.50 0.77
C TYR A 127 6.99 -5.72 1.69
N ALA A 128 6.90 -6.68 2.63
CA ALA A 128 8.05 -7.05 3.47
C ALA A 128 9.21 -7.62 2.65
N ARG A 129 8.93 -8.54 1.71
CA ARG A 129 9.93 -9.14 0.81
C ARG A 129 10.65 -8.11 -0.04
N PHE A 130 9.94 -7.09 -0.51
CA PHE A 130 10.51 -6.01 -1.32
C PHE A 130 11.16 -4.89 -0.52
N GLY A 131 11.07 -4.92 0.81
CA GLY A 131 11.79 -3.99 1.68
C GLY A 131 11.05 -2.68 1.98
N VAL A 132 9.71 -2.64 1.86
CA VAL A 132 8.89 -1.55 2.41
C VAL A 132 9.15 -1.47 3.92
N LYS A 133 9.57 -0.29 4.41
CA LYS A 133 10.05 -0.13 5.80
C LYS A 133 8.92 -0.09 6.82
N GLU A 134 7.80 0.53 6.45
CA GLU A 134 6.62 0.67 7.30
C GLU A 134 5.35 0.41 6.50
N TYR A 135 4.43 -0.35 7.07
CA TYR A 135 3.16 -0.71 6.46
C TYR A 135 2.00 -0.41 7.41
N TRP A 136 1.04 0.39 6.95
CA TRP A 136 -0.16 0.69 7.72
C TRP A 136 -1.35 -0.05 7.13
N ILE A 137 -2.09 -0.71 7.99
CA ILE A 137 -3.38 -1.32 7.68
C ILE A 137 -4.45 -0.48 8.38
N VAL A 138 -5.26 0.20 7.60
CA VAL A 138 -6.36 1.04 8.10
C VAL A 138 -7.65 0.28 7.92
N ILE A 139 -8.41 0.08 8.99
CA ILE A 139 -9.68 -0.66 9.00
C ILE A 139 -10.82 0.31 9.35
N PRO A 140 -11.47 0.94 8.35
CA PRO A 140 -12.50 1.95 8.60
C PRO A 140 -13.69 1.43 9.39
N GLU A 141 -14.05 0.15 9.23
CA GLU A 141 -15.19 -0.46 9.94
C GLU A 141 -14.93 -0.60 11.44
N GLU A 142 -13.68 -0.81 11.82
CA GLU A 142 -13.24 -0.91 13.22
C GLU A 142 -12.74 0.43 13.78
N SER A 143 -12.64 1.47 12.91
CA SER A 143 -12.01 2.76 13.26
C SER A 143 -10.63 2.57 13.88
N SER A 144 -9.81 1.75 13.25
CA SER A 144 -8.50 1.34 13.75
C SER A 144 -7.40 1.41 12.69
N VAL A 145 -6.16 1.52 13.16
CA VAL A 145 -4.95 1.48 12.32
C VAL A 145 -3.90 0.60 12.98
N ASP A 146 -3.43 -0.40 12.25
CA ASP A 146 -2.28 -1.21 12.63
C ASP A 146 -1.03 -0.74 11.90
N ILE A 147 0.03 -0.42 12.64
CA ILE A 147 1.34 -0.08 12.08
C ILE A 147 2.28 -1.27 12.22
N PHE A 148 2.86 -1.68 11.09
CA PHE A 148 3.88 -2.71 11.03
C PHE A 148 5.21 -2.10 10.60
N THR A 149 6.31 -2.58 11.19
CA THR A 149 7.68 -2.22 10.81
C THR A 149 8.41 -3.43 10.28
N LEU A 150 9.27 -3.22 9.29
CA LEU A 150 10.08 -4.27 8.70
C LEU A 150 11.21 -4.67 9.66
N LYS A 151 11.32 -5.97 9.92
CA LYS A 151 12.41 -6.58 10.68
C LYS A 151 12.73 -7.94 10.06
N ASP A 152 13.99 -8.18 9.71
CA ASP A 152 14.46 -9.45 9.14
C ASP A 152 13.60 -9.97 7.98
N ASN A 153 13.24 -9.07 7.03
CA ASN A 153 12.37 -9.31 5.86
C ASN A 153 10.94 -9.77 6.21
N ALA A 154 10.47 -9.50 7.42
CA ALA A 154 9.09 -9.73 7.83
C ALA A 154 8.51 -8.49 8.55
N PHE A 155 7.20 -8.27 8.43
CA PHE A 155 6.53 -7.23 9.19
C PHE A 155 6.18 -7.69 10.60
N VAL A 156 6.64 -6.92 11.57
CA VAL A 156 6.28 -7.06 12.98
C VAL A 156 5.31 -5.94 13.34
N LEU A 157 4.23 -6.28 14.03
CA LEU A 157 3.29 -5.29 14.55
C LEU A 157 4.02 -4.36 15.52
N HIS A 158 4.08 -3.09 15.17
CA HIS A 158 4.62 -2.06 16.06
C HIS A 158 3.55 -1.65 17.11
N LYS A 159 2.37 -1.27 16.63
CA LYS A 159 1.26 -0.87 17.49
C LYS A 159 -0.06 -0.84 16.73
N SER A 160 -1.15 -1.17 17.42
CA SER A 160 -2.53 -0.93 17.00
C SER A 160 -3.06 0.35 17.66
N TYR A 161 -3.80 1.15 16.90
CA TYR A 161 -4.41 2.41 17.33
C TYR A 161 -5.91 2.38 17.07
N GLY A 162 -6.70 2.78 18.05
CA GLY A 162 -8.13 2.99 17.90
C GLY A 162 -8.50 4.45 17.66
N LYS A 163 -9.77 4.75 17.43
CA LYS A 163 -10.30 6.08 17.10
C LYS A 163 -9.86 7.20 18.05
N GLU A 164 -9.79 6.94 19.35
CA GLU A 164 -9.44 7.97 20.35
C GLU A 164 -7.92 8.15 20.51
N ASP A 165 -7.11 7.37 19.81
CA ASP A 165 -5.66 7.43 19.91
C ASP A 165 -5.06 8.53 19.02
N ILE A 166 -3.82 8.90 19.36
CA ILE A 166 -2.93 9.69 18.52
C ILE A 166 -1.93 8.72 17.87
N LEU A 167 -2.09 8.50 16.56
CA LEU A 167 -1.19 7.66 15.79
C LEU A 167 0.20 8.31 15.70
N GLN A 168 1.24 7.51 15.87
CA GLN A 168 2.65 7.90 15.74
C GLN A 168 3.38 6.89 14.85
N SER A 169 4.08 7.39 13.84
CA SER A 169 4.87 6.58 12.92
C SER A 169 6.31 6.42 13.42
N PRO A 170 6.85 5.21 13.49
CA PRO A 170 8.29 4.97 13.70
C PRO A 170 9.17 5.55 12.59
N LEU A 171 8.73 5.47 11.34
CA LEU A 171 9.47 5.96 10.17
C LEU A 171 9.40 7.48 10.09
N LEU A 172 8.21 8.06 10.12
CA LEU A 172 7.98 9.50 10.07
C LEU A 172 8.01 10.08 11.50
N LYS A 173 9.22 10.11 12.09
CA LYS A 173 9.42 10.53 13.48
C LYS A 173 8.79 11.89 13.77
N LYS A 174 7.99 11.96 14.83
CA LYS A 174 7.19 13.13 15.30
C LYS A 174 5.91 13.37 14.51
N LEU A 175 5.55 12.56 13.50
CA LEU A 175 4.20 12.57 12.96
C LEU A 175 3.22 12.20 14.07
N LYS A 176 2.12 12.97 14.16
CA LYS A 176 1.02 12.72 15.08
C LYS A 176 -0.29 12.95 14.34
N ILE A 177 -1.13 11.92 14.24
CA ILE A 177 -2.45 12.01 13.64
C ILE A 177 -3.50 11.67 14.69
N GLU A 178 -4.40 12.62 14.99
CA GLU A 178 -5.54 12.39 15.86
C GLU A 178 -6.59 11.56 15.11
N LEU A 179 -6.70 10.27 15.38
CA LEU A 179 -7.57 9.36 14.62
C LEU A 179 -9.06 9.68 14.73
N LYS A 180 -9.49 10.38 15.76
CA LYS A 180 -10.87 10.90 15.88
C LYS A 180 -11.24 11.92 14.79
N LYS A 181 -10.26 12.47 14.06
CA LYS A 181 -10.48 13.36 12.91
C LYS A 181 -10.51 12.61 11.60
N ILE A 182 -10.08 11.35 11.61
CA ILE A 182 -10.04 10.46 10.44
C ILE A 182 -11.31 9.60 10.38
N PHE A 183 -11.76 9.10 11.54
CA PHE A 183 -12.93 8.22 11.71
C PHE A 183 -14.10 9.04 12.36
#